data_1406a4fb2274b1aff828c7ced88fcc12
#
_entry.id   1406a4fb2274b1aff828c7ced88fcc12
#
_cell.length_a   1.000
_cell.length_b   1.000
_cell.length_c   1.000
_cell.angle_alpha   90.00
_cell.angle_beta   90.00
_cell.angle_gamma   90.00
#
_symmetry.space_group_name_H-M   'P 1'
#
loop_
_entity.id
_entity.type
_entity.pdbx_description
1 polymer ?
#
loop_
_entity_poly.entity_id
_entity_poly.type
_entity_poly.pdbx_seq_one_letter_code
_entity_poly.pdbx_strand_id
1 'polypeptide(L)'
;MKSIYISIIMKSIYKICIDGELNELKKRRNEIYEIIEDIPNDGDDLREDEDDISFAAAYCKDHDTALEMYKYLYEKCGYPRHCVHYAMVGAAASRNAKLINYIYNDVDEHEKEEFIGDLEDELAMTDHPNPRVFIEYALFELNKV
;
A
#
# COMPACT_ATOMS: atom_id res chain seq x y z
N MET A 1 -19.54 -24.93 -14.23
CA MET A 1 -20.49 -24.37 -13.23
C MET A 1 -19.84 -24.09 -11.90
N LYS A 2 -19.17 -25.06 -11.30
CA LYS A 2 -18.49 -24.83 -10.01
C LYS A 2 -17.41 -23.78 -10.07
N SER A 3 -16.62 -23.73 -11.16
CA SER A 3 -15.54 -22.75 -11.31
C SER A 3 -16.06 -21.31 -11.40
N ILE A 4 -17.17 -21.11 -12.12
CA ILE A 4 -17.80 -19.79 -12.21
C ILE A 4 -18.36 -19.38 -10.87
N TYR A 5 -19.01 -20.30 -10.17
CA TYR A 5 -19.58 -20.05 -8.86
C TYR A 5 -18.49 -19.68 -7.85
N ILE A 6 -17.39 -20.41 -7.84
CA ILE A 6 -16.25 -20.13 -6.96
C ILE A 6 -15.66 -18.74 -7.27
N SER A 7 -15.54 -18.40 -8.56
CA SER A 7 -15.01 -17.09 -8.97
C SER A 7 -15.88 -15.92 -8.47
N ILE A 8 -17.20 -16.13 -8.42
CA ILE A 8 -18.13 -15.09 -7.94
C ILE A 8 -17.98 -14.86 -6.44
N ILE A 9 -17.77 -15.93 -5.65
CA ILE A 9 -17.69 -15.82 -4.19
C ILE A 9 -16.28 -15.62 -3.67
N MET A 10 -15.25 -15.93 -4.46
CA MET A 10 -13.86 -15.73 -4.04
C MET A 10 -13.45 -14.27 -4.27
N LYS A 11 -13.08 -13.61 -3.19
CA LYS A 11 -12.57 -12.24 -3.27
C LYS A 11 -11.18 -12.22 -3.89
N SER A 12 -10.86 -11.17 -4.63
CA SER A 12 -9.50 -10.92 -5.08
C SER A 12 -8.61 -10.60 -3.88
N ILE A 13 -7.30 -10.77 -4.05
CA ILE A 13 -6.34 -10.37 -3.02
C ILE A 13 -6.50 -8.89 -2.69
N TYR A 14 -6.75 -8.05 -3.70
CA TYR A 14 -6.98 -6.62 -3.50
C TYR A 14 -8.16 -6.39 -2.55
N LYS A 15 -9.29 -7.04 -2.80
CA LYS A 15 -10.49 -6.89 -1.98
C LYS A 15 -10.29 -7.41 -0.55
N ILE A 16 -9.55 -8.51 -0.40
CA ILE A 16 -9.20 -9.06 0.92
C ILE A 16 -8.40 -8.03 1.72
N CYS A 17 -7.47 -7.36 1.08
CA CYS A 17 -6.68 -6.31 1.71
C CYS A 17 -7.55 -5.11 2.12
N ILE A 18 -8.41 -4.63 1.23
CA ILE A 18 -9.32 -3.51 1.52
C ILE A 18 -10.21 -3.85 2.71
N ASP A 19 -10.73 -5.08 2.76
CA ASP A 19 -11.66 -5.51 3.81
C ASP A 19 -10.95 -5.90 5.11
N GLY A 20 -9.61 -5.94 5.12
CA GLY A 20 -8.85 -6.24 6.33
C GLY A 20 -8.92 -7.69 6.77
N GLU A 21 -9.07 -8.61 5.84
CA GLU A 21 -9.16 -10.04 6.13
C GLU A 21 -7.77 -10.67 6.21
N LEU A 22 -7.03 -10.36 7.26
CA LEU A 22 -5.63 -10.77 7.43
C LEU A 22 -5.46 -12.29 7.37
N ASN A 23 -6.32 -13.03 8.04
CA ASN A 23 -6.20 -14.50 8.06
C ASN A 23 -6.41 -15.09 6.68
N GLU A 24 -7.36 -14.56 5.92
CA GLU A 24 -7.59 -14.99 4.55
C GLU A 24 -6.42 -14.63 3.64
N LEU A 25 -5.85 -13.45 3.85
CA LEU A 25 -4.64 -13.03 3.12
C LEU A 25 -3.50 -14.02 3.32
N LYS A 26 -3.28 -14.44 4.55
CA LYS A 26 -2.23 -15.41 4.89
C LYS A 26 -2.46 -16.77 4.25
N LYS A 27 -3.71 -17.19 4.15
CA LYS A 27 -4.06 -18.47 3.50
C LYS A 27 -3.76 -18.46 2.02
N ARG A 28 -3.75 -17.30 1.40
CA ARG A 28 -3.57 -17.17 -0.05
C ARG A 28 -2.18 -16.65 -0.42
N ARG A 29 -1.19 -17.02 0.36
CA ARG A 29 0.20 -16.61 0.20
C ARG A 29 0.76 -16.93 -1.20
N ASN A 30 0.40 -18.07 -1.77
CA ASN A 30 0.87 -18.45 -3.10
C ASN A 30 0.39 -17.47 -4.18
N GLU A 31 -0.83 -16.96 -4.04
CA GLU A 31 -1.36 -15.95 -4.98
C GLU A 31 -0.59 -14.63 -4.82
N ILE A 32 -0.20 -14.29 -3.60
CA ILE A 32 0.62 -13.10 -3.35
C ILE A 32 1.96 -13.23 -4.08
N TYR A 33 2.60 -14.40 -4.03
CA TYR A 33 3.85 -14.64 -4.74
C TYR A 33 3.70 -14.50 -6.24
N GLU A 34 2.58 -14.98 -6.80
CA GLU A 34 2.28 -14.82 -8.23
C GLU A 34 2.14 -13.33 -8.59
N ILE A 35 1.46 -12.57 -7.74
CA ILE A 35 1.33 -11.12 -7.93
C ILE A 35 2.70 -10.45 -7.91
N ILE A 36 3.56 -10.82 -6.95
CA ILE A 36 4.91 -10.26 -6.82
C ILE A 36 5.73 -10.53 -8.10
N GLU A 37 5.63 -11.73 -8.65
CA GLU A 37 6.35 -12.09 -9.88
C GLU A 37 5.93 -11.24 -11.07
N ASP A 38 4.68 -10.78 -11.09
CA ASP A 38 4.15 -9.97 -12.19
C ASP A 38 4.40 -8.47 -12.01
N ILE A 39 4.94 -8.04 -10.88
CA ILE A 39 5.22 -6.64 -10.65
C ILE A 39 6.41 -6.20 -11.51
N PRO A 40 6.26 -5.11 -12.30
CA PRO A 40 7.37 -4.62 -13.11
C PRO A 40 8.56 -4.20 -12.24
N ASN A 41 9.76 -4.20 -12.82
CA ASN A 41 10.95 -3.69 -12.15
C ASN A 41 10.78 -2.18 -11.87
N ASP A 42 11.54 -1.66 -10.91
CA ASP A 42 11.43 -0.29 -10.42
C ASP A 42 11.27 0.75 -11.53
N GLY A 43 12.17 0.75 -12.51
CA GLY A 43 12.13 1.74 -13.59
C GLY A 43 11.01 1.52 -14.60
N ASP A 44 10.42 0.34 -14.63
CA ASP A 44 9.35 -0.04 -15.57
C ASP A 44 7.97 -0.04 -14.94
N ASP A 45 7.89 0.26 -13.63
CA ASP A 45 6.62 0.18 -12.90
C ASP A 45 5.82 1.47 -13.12
N LEU A 46 4.88 1.39 -14.07
CA LEU A 46 4.00 2.50 -14.42
C LEU A 46 2.56 2.27 -13.96
N ARG A 47 2.37 1.35 -13.00
CA ARG A 47 1.02 1.05 -12.49
C ARG A 47 0.47 2.23 -11.71
N GLU A 48 -0.86 2.36 -11.70
CA GLU A 48 -1.55 3.32 -10.85
C GLU A 48 -1.49 2.87 -9.39
N ASP A 49 -1.54 3.81 -8.46
CA ASP A 49 -1.52 3.51 -7.02
C ASP A 49 -2.62 2.48 -6.66
N GLU A 50 -3.79 2.64 -7.25
CA GLU A 50 -4.96 1.82 -6.97
C GLU A 50 -4.85 0.39 -7.48
N ASP A 51 -3.85 0.10 -8.31
CA ASP A 51 -3.62 -1.24 -8.85
C ASP A 51 -2.71 -2.10 -7.97
N ASP A 52 -2.12 -1.52 -6.94
CA ASP A 52 -1.18 -2.22 -6.08
C ASP A 52 -1.84 -2.73 -4.80
N ILE A 53 -1.58 -4.01 -4.46
CA ILE A 53 -2.21 -4.60 -3.28
C ILE A 53 -1.69 -4.01 -1.97
N SER A 54 -0.48 -3.46 -1.96
CA SER A 54 0.02 -2.81 -0.75
C SER A 54 -0.69 -1.47 -0.51
N PHE A 55 -1.11 -0.77 -1.58
CA PHE A 55 -2.02 0.36 -1.45
C PHE A 55 -3.33 -0.07 -0.78
N ALA A 56 -3.92 -1.16 -1.27
CA ALA A 56 -5.19 -1.66 -0.72
C ALA A 56 -5.06 -2.01 0.76
N ALA A 57 -3.97 -2.70 1.14
CA ALA A 57 -3.71 -3.07 2.52
C ALA A 57 -3.57 -1.84 3.42
N ALA A 58 -2.84 -0.84 2.95
CA ALA A 58 -2.63 0.40 3.69
C ALA A 58 -3.91 1.25 3.77
N TYR A 59 -4.77 1.13 2.77
CA TYR A 59 -6.04 1.87 2.71
C TYR A 59 -7.13 1.27 3.61
N CYS A 60 -6.92 0.09 4.16
CA CYS A 60 -7.88 -0.59 5.04
C CYS A 60 -8.28 0.32 6.21
N LYS A 61 -9.59 0.35 6.51
CA LYS A 61 -10.15 1.22 7.55
C LYS A 61 -9.70 0.84 8.96
N ASP A 62 -9.43 -0.44 9.21
CA ASP A 62 -8.88 -0.88 10.49
C ASP A 62 -7.38 -0.64 10.47
N HIS A 63 -6.94 0.42 11.13
CA HIS A 63 -5.56 0.89 11.08
C HIS A 63 -4.57 -0.14 11.64
N ASP A 64 -4.94 -0.86 12.67
CA ASP A 64 -4.05 -1.89 13.24
C ASP A 64 -3.92 -3.08 12.29
N THR A 65 -5.02 -3.48 11.64
CA THR A 65 -5.00 -4.53 10.63
C THR A 65 -4.19 -4.11 9.40
N ALA A 66 -4.34 -2.86 8.97
CA ALA A 66 -3.55 -2.32 7.86
C ALA A 66 -2.05 -2.43 8.13
N LEU A 67 -1.62 -2.10 9.34
CA LEU A 67 -0.23 -2.22 9.74
C LEU A 67 0.23 -3.68 9.70
N GLU A 68 -0.57 -4.60 10.21
CA GLU A 68 -0.23 -6.02 10.21
C GLU A 68 -0.16 -6.59 8.79
N MET A 69 -1.05 -6.16 7.90
CA MET A 69 -1.01 -6.58 6.49
C MET A 69 0.22 -6.03 5.78
N TYR A 70 0.59 -4.78 6.04
CA TYR A 70 1.82 -4.19 5.49
C TYR A 70 3.03 -5.02 5.92
N LYS A 71 3.13 -5.32 7.20
CA LYS A 71 4.22 -6.14 7.71
C LYS A 71 4.25 -7.51 7.04
N TYR A 72 3.10 -8.13 6.90
CA TYR A 72 3.01 -9.44 6.26
C TYR A 72 3.52 -9.41 4.82
N LEU A 73 3.07 -8.41 4.04
CA LEU A 73 3.48 -8.28 2.64
C LEU A 73 4.98 -8.02 2.51
N TYR A 74 5.51 -7.06 3.26
CA TYR A 74 6.90 -6.62 3.08
C TYR A 74 7.90 -7.43 3.87
N GLU A 75 7.56 -7.91 5.06
CA GLU A 75 8.49 -8.64 5.92
C GLU A 75 8.44 -10.15 5.72
N LYS A 76 7.28 -10.70 5.37
CA LYS A 76 7.10 -12.15 5.22
C LYS A 76 7.04 -12.63 3.77
N CYS A 77 6.41 -11.86 2.90
CA CYS A 77 6.24 -12.26 1.50
C CYS A 77 7.31 -11.67 0.57
N GLY A 78 8.08 -10.70 1.04
CA GLY A 78 9.12 -10.10 0.22
C GLY A 78 8.58 -9.15 -0.85
N TYR A 79 7.52 -8.42 -0.54
CA TYR A 79 6.95 -7.45 -1.48
C TYR A 79 8.02 -6.45 -1.91
N PRO A 80 8.09 -6.06 -3.21
CA PRO A 80 9.17 -5.20 -3.71
C PRO A 80 9.23 -3.84 -3.01
N ARG A 81 10.44 -3.46 -2.60
CA ARG A 81 10.65 -2.20 -1.85
C ARG A 81 10.26 -0.97 -2.65
N HIS A 82 10.39 -0.97 -3.97
CA HIS A 82 9.98 0.18 -4.77
C HIS A 82 8.48 0.44 -4.71
N CYS A 83 7.68 -0.54 -4.26
CA CYS A 83 6.24 -0.40 -4.11
C CYS A 83 5.84 0.25 -2.79
N VAL A 84 6.80 0.57 -1.91
CA VAL A 84 6.50 1.16 -0.60
C VAL A 84 5.76 2.49 -0.73
N HIS A 85 6.01 3.26 -1.79
CA HIS A 85 5.30 4.52 -2.01
C HIS A 85 3.78 4.30 -2.21
N TYR A 86 3.36 3.17 -2.81
CA TYR A 86 1.94 2.84 -2.93
C TYR A 86 1.31 2.65 -1.56
N ALA A 87 2.01 1.96 -0.65
CA ALA A 87 1.53 1.77 0.72
C ALA A 87 1.45 3.11 1.46
N MET A 88 2.43 3.98 1.26
CA MET A 88 2.43 5.30 1.89
C MET A 88 1.22 6.13 1.42
N VAL A 89 0.91 6.11 0.12
CA VAL A 89 -0.26 6.82 -0.41
C VAL A 89 -1.55 6.24 0.19
N GLY A 90 -1.65 4.91 0.27
CA GLY A 90 -2.82 4.26 0.88
C GLY A 90 -2.99 4.62 2.36
N ALA A 91 -1.89 4.64 3.12
CA ALA A 91 -1.90 5.02 4.52
C ALA A 91 -2.33 6.49 4.70
N ALA A 92 -1.85 7.38 3.83
CA ALA A 92 -2.25 8.78 3.85
C ALA A 92 -3.74 8.94 3.52
N ALA A 93 -4.22 8.21 2.52
CA ALA A 93 -5.62 8.24 2.11
C ALA A 93 -6.56 7.77 3.22
N SER A 94 -6.14 6.81 4.04
CA SER A 94 -6.91 6.33 5.18
C SER A 94 -6.63 7.09 6.47
N ARG A 95 -5.71 8.06 6.42
CA ARG A 95 -5.26 8.85 7.57
C ARG A 95 -4.71 7.99 8.70
N ASN A 96 -3.97 6.97 8.32
CA ASN A 96 -3.38 6.02 9.26
C ASN A 96 -1.99 6.49 9.68
N ALA A 97 -1.96 7.36 10.70
CA ALA A 97 -0.71 7.93 11.20
C ALA A 97 0.27 6.85 11.70
N LYS A 98 -0.26 5.81 12.33
CA LYS A 98 0.56 4.70 12.83
C LYS A 98 1.32 4.03 11.69
N LEU A 99 0.64 3.73 10.59
CA LEU A 99 1.26 3.09 9.44
C LEU A 99 2.23 4.04 8.72
N ILE A 100 1.85 5.31 8.55
CA ILE A 100 2.73 6.31 7.94
C ILE A 100 4.06 6.36 8.70
N ASN A 101 4.00 6.45 10.02
CA ASN A 101 5.20 6.52 10.84
C ASN A 101 6.00 5.23 10.80
N TYR A 102 5.32 4.08 10.78
CA TYR A 102 6.00 2.80 10.68
C TYR A 102 6.78 2.68 9.36
N ILE A 103 6.14 3.02 8.24
CA ILE A 103 6.78 2.96 6.92
C ILE A 103 7.98 3.91 6.88
N TYR A 104 7.78 5.14 7.36
CA TYR A 104 8.83 6.16 7.34
C TYR A 104 10.05 5.74 8.16
N ASN A 105 9.82 5.11 9.32
CA ASN A 105 10.90 4.66 10.17
C ASN A 105 11.58 3.37 9.68
N ASP A 106 10.93 2.64 8.77
CA ASP A 106 11.43 1.39 8.23
C ASP A 106 12.35 1.59 7.03
N VAL A 107 12.39 2.80 6.47
CA VAL A 107 13.25 3.12 5.32
C VAL A 107 14.50 3.86 5.79
N ASP A 108 15.58 3.83 4.97
CA ASP A 108 16.82 4.53 5.32
C ASP A 108 16.69 6.03 5.05
N GLU A 109 17.70 6.80 5.44
CA GLU A 109 17.67 8.27 5.31
C GLU A 109 17.53 8.73 3.87
N HIS A 110 18.16 8.04 2.93
CA HIS A 110 18.06 8.35 1.51
C HIS A 110 16.64 8.12 0.99
N GLU A 111 16.04 6.98 1.37
CA GLU A 111 14.66 6.67 1.00
C GLU A 111 13.67 7.65 1.62
N LYS A 112 13.94 8.11 2.86
CA LYS A 112 13.08 9.12 3.52
C LYS A 112 13.05 10.42 2.73
N GLU A 113 14.20 10.86 2.24
CA GLU A 113 14.29 12.08 1.43
C GLU A 113 13.55 11.90 0.11
N GLU A 114 13.70 10.75 -0.55
CA GLU A 114 12.99 10.44 -1.78
C GLU A 114 11.48 10.40 -1.55
N PHE A 115 11.04 9.82 -0.44
CA PHE A 115 9.62 9.77 -0.09
C PHE A 115 9.00 11.14 0.01
N ILE A 116 9.65 12.03 0.75
CA ILE A 116 9.15 13.39 0.92
C ILE A 116 9.11 14.11 -0.44
N GLY A 117 10.19 13.96 -1.23
CA GLY A 117 10.25 14.56 -2.55
C GLY A 117 9.15 14.04 -3.48
N ASP A 118 8.94 12.73 -3.50
CA ASP A 118 7.90 12.11 -4.32
C ASP A 118 6.50 12.59 -3.92
N LEU A 119 6.23 12.69 -2.63
CA LEU A 119 4.94 13.18 -2.15
C LEU A 119 4.73 14.66 -2.50
N GLU A 120 5.77 15.47 -2.39
CA GLU A 120 5.70 16.88 -2.76
C GLU A 120 5.48 17.05 -4.26
N ASP A 121 6.15 16.23 -5.08
CA ASP A 121 5.95 16.26 -6.53
C ASP A 121 4.53 15.86 -6.91
N GLU A 122 4.01 14.81 -6.27
CA GLU A 122 2.66 14.35 -6.51
C GLU A 122 1.64 15.41 -6.10
N LEU A 123 1.88 16.08 -4.98
CA LEU A 123 1.04 17.17 -4.50
C LEU A 123 0.99 18.30 -5.52
N ALA A 124 2.15 18.67 -6.10
CA ALA A 124 2.23 19.74 -7.08
C ALA A 124 1.50 19.42 -8.39
N MET A 125 1.38 18.13 -8.75
CA MET A 125 0.78 17.67 -9.99
C MET A 125 -0.70 17.32 -9.87
N THR A 126 -1.25 17.28 -8.64
CA THR A 126 -2.61 16.84 -8.39
C THR A 126 -3.59 18.01 -8.41
N ASP A 127 -4.59 17.93 -9.29
CA ASP A 127 -5.66 18.94 -9.39
C ASP A 127 -6.88 18.59 -8.54
N HIS A 128 -6.99 17.36 -8.07
CA HIS A 128 -8.15 16.92 -7.27
C HIS A 128 -7.97 17.26 -5.80
N PRO A 129 -8.99 17.83 -5.14
CA PRO A 129 -8.91 18.20 -3.72
C PRO A 129 -8.64 17.02 -2.79
N ASN A 130 -9.27 15.87 -3.04
CA ASN A 130 -9.19 14.73 -2.12
C ASN A 130 -7.78 14.13 -2.03
N PRO A 131 -7.14 13.74 -3.15
CA PRO A 131 -5.76 13.25 -3.09
C PRO A 131 -4.81 14.27 -2.47
N ARG A 132 -5.02 15.55 -2.78
CA ARG A 132 -4.20 16.63 -2.25
C ARG A 132 -4.28 16.68 -0.71
N VAL A 133 -5.47 16.57 -0.15
CA VAL A 133 -5.67 16.57 1.31
C VAL A 133 -4.94 15.40 1.95
N PHE A 134 -4.99 14.22 1.34
CA PHE A 134 -4.33 13.03 1.88
C PHE A 134 -2.81 13.15 1.84
N ILE A 135 -2.27 13.68 0.75
CA ILE A 135 -0.82 13.90 0.62
C ILE A 135 -0.35 14.95 1.63
N GLU A 136 -1.11 16.02 1.80
CA GLU A 136 -0.80 17.06 2.80
C GLU A 136 -0.80 16.46 4.22
N TYR A 137 -1.74 15.56 4.50
CA TYR A 137 -1.79 14.87 5.79
C TYR A 137 -0.53 14.04 6.01
N ALA A 138 -0.11 13.27 5.01
CA ALA A 138 1.10 12.45 5.10
C ALA A 138 2.33 13.31 5.34
N LEU A 139 2.48 14.40 4.60
CA LEU A 139 3.61 15.32 4.76
C LEU A 139 3.61 15.96 6.15
N PHE A 140 2.43 16.32 6.66
CA PHE A 140 2.29 16.85 8.00
C PHE A 140 2.77 15.84 9.05
N GLU A 141 2.35 14.59 8.93
CA GLU A 141 2.77 13.53 9.87
C GLU A 141 4.28 13.26 9.80
N LEU A 142 4.85 13.24 8.60
CA LEU A 142 6.28 12.97 8.42
C LEU A 142 7.17 14.12 8.93
N ASN A 143 6.66 15.34 8.91
CA ASN A 143 7.40 16.52 9.39
C ASN A 143 7.16 16.81 10.87
N LYS A 144 6.36 15.99 11.52
CA LYS A 144 6.05 16.12 12.95
C LYS A 144 7.21 15.52 13.75
N VAL A 145 7.92 16.33 14.46
CA VAL A 145 9.08 15.89 15.23
C VAL A 145 8.83 16.01 16.70
#